data_cba83fe69cf92798f4e7138085604e96
#
_entry.id   cba83fe69cf92798f4e7138085604e96
#
_cell.length_a   1.000
_cell.length_b   1.000
_cell.length_c   1.000
_cell.angle_alpha   90.00
_cell.angle_beta   90.00
_cell.angle_gamma   90.00
#
_symmetry.space_group_name_H-M   'P 1'
#
loop_
_entity.id
_entity.type
_entity.pdbx_description
1 polymer ?
#
loop_
_entity_poly.entity_id
_entity_poly.type
_entity_poly.pdbx_seq_one_letter_code
_entity_poly.pdbx_strand_id
1 'polypeptide(L)'
;MEKRIKLGLFGFGCVGQGLYDVLSHSEGLKADIEKICVKDRNKKRKIDAKYFTYDKEDILGRKNLDVIVELIDTSEAAFEIVTRAMNNGVSVVTANKKMLAENFEELFHLQEKNNVALIYEGSAGGSIPIIRNLEEYYDNELLSSIRGLLNGSCNYILTRMELENMDYNKALKMAQEQGFAESDPWLDVAGYDTLYKLILLTVHSFGLILKPEQVLALGIQNISFDDITYAKEKGYRIKLIATAHKVGNKFRVYAMPHFVSKESDLYSVLYENNGVEVEGAYSCKQTFVGKGAGSHPTGSAVLSDISALTYQYKYAYKKLKKLREQHNGNFDAGTLLDTDFEIKVYIRFANKEALKGIEIVSVEEEFKSSKTNYIIASVKFKSLFSLKGNRDSKLFVCAV
;
A
#
# COMPACT_ATOMS: atom_id res chain seq x y z
N MET A 1 -27.03 26.91 12.79
CA MET A 1 -26.41 25.65 13.26
C MET A 1 -25.56 25.13 12.11
N GLU A 2 -24.30 24.85 12.35
CA GLU A 2 -23.42 24.21 11.35
C GLU A 2 -24.01 22.86 10.96
N LYS A 3 -24.10 22.59 9.65
CA LYS A 3 -24.62 21.32 9.14
C LYS A 3 -23.71 20.18 9.56
N ARG A 4 -24.25 19.20 10.29
CA ARG A 4 -23.52 17.97 10.64
C ARG A 4 -23.55 17.00 9.46
N ILE A 5 -22.40 16.39 9.15
CA ILE A 5 -22.30 15.38 8.08
C ILE A 5 -22.88 14.07 8.57
N LYS A 6 -23.73 13.44 7.77
CA LYS A 6 -24.36 12.14 8.06
C LYS A 6 -23.61 11.01 7.38
N LEU A 7 -23.11 10.09 8.20
CA LEU A 7 -22.25 8.99 7.77
C LEU A 7 -23.02 7.64 7.83
N GLY A 8 -22.92 6.87 6.75
CA GLY A 8 -23.19 5.44 6.74
C GLY A 8 -21.86 4.68 6.77
N LEU A 9 -21.64 3.83 7.76
CA LEU A 9 -20.37 3.13 7.94
C LEU A 9 -20.52 1.63 7.63
N PHE A 10 -19.63 1.11 6.80
CA PHE A 10 -19.45 -0.31 6.56
C PHE A 10 -18.17 -0.81 7.20
N GLY A 11 -18.29 -1.75 8.13
CA GLY A 11 -17.18 -2.28 8.92
C GLY A 11 -16.96 -1.57 10.25
N PHE A 12 -16.81 -2.37 11.31
CA PHE A 12 -16.47 -1.88 12.66
C PHE A 12 -15.39 -2.79 13.27
N GLY A 13 -14.35 -3.02 12.45
CA GLY A 13 -13.11 -3.68 12.84
C GLY A 13 -12.13 -2.71 13.50
N CYS A 14 -10.86 -2.95 13.33
CA CYS A 14 -9.79 -2.12 13.90
C CYS A 14 -9.92 -0.65 13.47
N VAL A 15 -10.03 -0.38 12.17
CA VAL A 15 -10.09 0.99 11.62
C VAL A 15 -11.43 1.66 11.94
N GLY A 16 -12.57 0.93 11.83
CA GLY A 16 -13.90 1.49 12.13
C GLY A 16 -14.06 1.89 13.60
N GLN A 17 -13.48 1.13 14.54
CA GLN A 17 -13.41 1.52 15.93
C GLN A 17 -12.52 2.74 16.13
N GLY A 18 -11.34 2.76 15.48
CA GLY A 18 -10.45 3.91 15.51
C GLY A 18 -11.10 5.20 15.00
N LEU A 19 -11.83 5.10 13.88
CA LEU A 19 -12.61 6.24 13.36
C LEU A 19 -13.65 6.73 14.38
N TYR A 20 -14.40 5.81 14.97
CA TYR A 20 -15.39 6.17 16.01
C TYR A 20 -14.73 6.89 17.19
N ASP A 21 -13.60 6.37 17.67
CA ASP A 21 -12.88 6.95 18.80
C ASP A 21 -12.33 8.35 18.47
N VAL A 22 -11.65 8.52 17.32
CA VAL A 22 -11.11 9.84 16.95
C VAL A 22 -12.21 10.85 16.62
N LEU A 23 -13.32 10.43 16.00
CA LEU A 23 -14.47 11.28 15.73
C LEU A 23 -15.12 11.77 17.03
N SER A 24 -15.26 10.90 18.04
CA SER A 24 -15.89 11.24 19.32
C SER A 24 -15.08 12.26 20.15
N HIS A 25 -13.76 12.35 19.89
CA HIS A 25 -12.86 13.30 20.55
C HIS A 25 -12.49 14.51 19.66
N SER A 26 -12.97 14.55 18.41
CA SER A 26 -12.68 15.65 17.49
C SER A 26 -13.55 16.87 17.79
N GLU A 27 -12.91 18.03 17.91
CA GLU A 27 -13.59 19.32 18.07
C GLU A 27 -13.87 19.99 16.71
N GLY A 28 -13.07 19.66 15.67
CA GLY A 28 -13.09 20.36 14.38
C GLY A 28 -14.16 19.87 13.42
N LEU A 29 -14.53 18.58 13.46
CA LEU A 29 -15.52 18.00 12.55
C LEU A 29 -16.76 17.55 13.32
N LYS A 30 -17.92 18.05 12.91
CA LYS A 30 -19.23 17.61 13.42
C LYS A 30 -19.88 16.65 12.44
N ALA A 31 -19.77 15.35 12.72
CA ALA A 31 -20.39 14.31 11.93
C ALA A 31 -21.18 13.35 12.83
N ASP A 32 -22.24 12.77 12.27
CA ASP A 32 -23.10 11.80 12.94
C ASP A 32 -23.03 10.46 12.19
N ILE A 33 -22.65 9.39 12.90
CA ILE A 33 -22.78 8.04 12.38
C ILE A 33 -24.22 7.61 12.54
N GLU A 34 -24.96 7.57 11.41
CA GLU A 34 -26.37 7.20 11.40
C GLU A 34 -26.58 5.69 11.57
N LYS A 35 -25.75 4.88 10.89
CA LYS A 35 -25.77 3.42 10.97
C LYS A 35 -24.40 2.84 10.62
N ILE A 36 -24.14 1.66 11.21
CA ILE A 36 -22.93 0.86 11.01
C ILE A 36 -23.35 -0.54 10.56
N CYS A 37 -23.06 -0.91 9.32
CA CYS A 37 -23.29 -2.25 8.83
C CYS A 37 -22.11 -3.17 9.17
N VAL A 38 -22.41 -4.30 9.79
CA VAL A 38 -21.41 -5.30 10.21
C VAL A 38 -21.89 -6.72 9.90
N LYS A 39 -20.95 -7.63 9.62
CA LYS A 39 -21.26 -9.01 9.24
C LYS A 39 -21.60 -9.90 10.44
N ASP A 40 -20.77 -9.83 11.49
CA ASP A 40 -20.90 -10.72 12.66
C ASP A 40 -21.86 -10.15 13.71
N ARG A 41 -22.96 -10.83 13.94
CA ARG A 41 -23.99 -10.48 14.93
C ARG A 41 -23.55 -10.75 16.36
N ASN A 42 -22.64 -11.70 16.56
CA ASN A 42 -22.27 -12.19 17.88
C ASN A 42 -21.06 -11.45 18.48
N LYS A 43 -20.32 -10.71 17.66
CA LYS A 43 -19.15 -9.95 18.12
C LYS A 43 -19.59 -8.86 19.08
N LYS A 44 -19.11 -8.91 20.32
CA LYS A 44 -19.32 -7.84 21.32
C LYS A 44 -18.68 -6.54 20.84
N ARG A 45 -19.38 -5.43 20.98
CA ARG A 45 -18.94 -4.09 20.60
C ARG A 45 -19.11 -3.12 21.76
N LYS A 46 -18.24 -2.11 21.85
CA LYS A 46 -18.20 -1.18 22.99
C LYS A 46 -19.21 -0.04 22.91
N ILE A 47 -19.93 0.10 21.79
CA ILE A 47 -20.92 1.16 21.58
C ILE A 47 -22.34 0.60 21.53
N ASP A 48 -23.34 1.48 21.65
CA ASP A 48 -24.76 1.13 21.71
C ASP A 48 -25.18 0.31 20.49
N ALA A 49 -25.93 -0.78 20.72
CA ALA A 49 -26.44 -1.68 19.70
C ALA A 49 -27.35 -1.00 18.66
N LYS A 50 -27.98 0.13 19.01
CA LYS A 50 -28.83 0.92 18.09
C LYS A 50 -28.10 1.42 16.85
N TYR A 51 -26.77 1.57 16.89
CA TYR A 51 -25.97 1.98 15.76
C TYR A 51 -25.78 0.88 14.71
N PHE A 52 -25.93 -0.41 15.09
CA PHE A 52 -25.60 -1.52 14.22
C PHE A 52 -26.79 -1.99 13.38
N THR A 53 -26.46 -2.38 12.17
CA THR A 53 -27.33 -3.16 11.28
C THR A 53 -26.53 -4.29 10.66
N TYR A 54 -27.25 -5.29 10.13
CA TYR A 54 -26.70 -6.48 9.48
C TYR A 54 -27.19 -6.58 8.02
N ASP A 55 -27.95 -5.58 7.60
CA ASP A 55 -28.44 -5.43 6.24
C ASP A 55 -27.82 -4.18 5.62
N LYS A 56 -27.11 -4.35 4.50
CA LYS A 56 -26.50 -3.24 3.76
C LYS A 56 -27.55 -2.27 3.21
N GLU A 57 -28.79 -2.74 2.97
CA GLU A 57 -29.87 -1.91 2.45
C GLU A 57 -30.33 -0.84 3.47
N ASP A 58 -30.17 -1.10 4.75
CA ASP A 58 -30.44 -0.11 5.81
C ASP A 58 -29.55 1.14 5.70
N ILE A 59 -28.46 1.07 4.96
CA ILE A 59 -27.54 2.18 4.67
C ILE A 59 -27.68 2.63 3.21
N LEU A 60 -27.51 1.71 2.25
CA LEU A 60 -27.49 2.05 0.81
C LEU A 60 -28.84 2.54 0.29
N GLY A 61 -29.96 2.17 0.93
CA GLY A 61 -31.30 2.67 0.62
C GLY A 61 -31.63 4.04 1.18
N ARG A 62 -30.76 4.64 2.04
CA ARG A 62 -31.03 5.95 2.64
C ARG A 62 -30.68 7.10 1.71
N LYS A 63 -31.61 8.04 1.56
CA LYS A 63 -31.43 9.24 0.74
C LYS A 63 -30.81 10.43 1.48
N ASN A 64 -30.62 10.31 2.79
CA ASN A 64 -30.19 11.41 3.65
C ASN A 64 -28.75 11.28 4.15
N LEU A 65 -27.96 10.38 3.59
CA LEU A 65 -26.54 10.26 3.92
C LEU A 65 -25.72 11.20 3.03
N ASP A 66 -24.77 11.88 3.65
CA ASP A 66 -23.81 12.72 2.94
C ASP A 66 -22.61 11.91 2.45
N VAL A 67 -22.18 10.88 3.24
CA VAL A 67 -20.98 10.10 2.97
C VAL A 67 -21.18 8.63 3.36
N ILE A 68 -20.73 7.73 2.50
CA ILE A 68 -20.49 6.33 2.84
C ILE A 68 -19.02 6.13 3.19
N VAL A 69 -18.76 5.53 4.36
CA VAL A 69 -17.41 5.17 4.81
C VAL A 69 -17.27 3.65 4.74
N GLU A 70 -16.41 3.16 3.86
CA GLU A 70 -16.20 1.74 3.62
C GLU A 70 -14.87 1.29 4.27
N LEU A 71 -14.93 0.39 5.26
CA LEU A 71 -13.81 -0.11 6.05
C LEU A 71 -13.88 -1.63 6.27
N ILE A 72 -14.41 -2.36 5.28
CA ILE A 72 -14.43 -3.83 5.33
C ILE A 72 -13.16 -4.42 4.69
N ASP A 73 -12.92 -5.69 4.92
CA ASP A 73 -11.71 -6.40 4.47
C ASP A 73 -11.87 -7.07 3.10
N THR A 74 -13.10 -7.38 2.70
CA THR A 74 -13.41 -8.12 1.46
C THR A 74 -13.49 -7.18 0.27
N SER A 75 -12.59 -7.33 -0.72
CA SER A 75 -12.49 -6.46 -1.91
C SER A 75 -13.77 -6.44 -2.74
N GLU A 76 -14.37 -7.60 -3.00
CA GLU A 76 -15.56 -7.75 -3.85
C GLU A 76 -16.80 -7.09 -3.21
N ALA A 77 -17.00 -7.31 -1.90
CA ALA A 77 -18.10 -6.67 -1.17
C ALA A 77 -17.90 -5.17 -1.02
N ALA A 78 -16.68 -4.71 -0.81
CA ALA A 78 -16.34 -3.30 -0.79
C ALA A 78 -16.62 -2.63 -2.13
N PHE A 79 -16.25 -3.27 -3.23
CA PHE A 79 -16.51 -2.78 -4.58
C PHE A 79 -18.00 -2.61 -4.87
N GLU A 80 -18.83 -3.61 -4.49
CA GLU A 80 -20.30 -3.51 -4.62
C GLU A 80 -20.86 -2.31 -3.83
N ILE A 81 -20.43 -2.14 -2.59
CA ILE A 81 -20.89 -1.04 -1.72
C ILE A 81 -20.50 0.31 -2.32
N VAL A 82 -19.22 0.46 -2.69
CA VAL A 82 -18.65 1.71 -3.22
C VAL A 82 -19.33 2.09 -4.53
N THR A 83 -19.45 1.17 -5.47
CA THR A 83 -20.07 1.43 -6.78
C THR A 83 -21.55 1.79 -6.65
N ARG A 84 -22.29 1.12 -5.77
CA ARG A 84 -23.68 1.47 -5.49
C ARG A 84 -23.83 2.85 -4.85
N ALA A 85 -22.99 3.17 -3.88
CA ALA A 85 -23.00 4.49 -3.24
C ALA A 85 -22.75 5.60 -4.27
N MET A 86 -21.69 5.44 -5.09
CA MET A 86 -21.32 6.41 -6.13
C MET A 86 -22.42 6.55 -7.19
N ASN A 87 -23.06 5.45 -7.62
CA ASN A 87 -24.18 5.48 -8.56
C ASN A 87 -25.44 6.15 -7.96
N ASN A 88 -25.60 6.12 -6.65
CA ASN A 88 -26.67 6.84 -5.94
C ASN A 88 -26.32 8.32 -5.67
N GLY A 89 -25.19 8.83 -6.19
CA GLY A 89 -24.75 10.21 -6.02
C GLY A 89 -24.20 10.52 -4.62
N VAL A 90 -23.75 9.49 -3.86
CA VAL A 90 -23.17 9.64 -2.53
C VAL A 90 -21.67 9.52 -2.60
N SER A 91 -20.96 10.47 -2.01
CA SER A 91 -19.49 10.43 -1.90
C SER A 91 -19.02 9.32 -0.97
N VAL A 92 -17.83 8.77 -1.25
CA VAL A 92 -17.29 7.63 -0.54
C VAL A 92 -15.90 7.94 0.02
N VAL A 93 -15.67 7.48 1.25
CA VAL A 93 -14.35 7.38 1.87
C VAL A 93 -14.04 5.91 2.10
N THR A 94 -12.88 5.42 1.65
CA THR A 94 -12.48 4.02 1.81
C THR A 94 -11.03 3.87 2.24
N ALA A 95 -10.69 2.78 2.92
CA ALA A 95 -9.32 2.37 3.21
C ALA A 95 -8.95 1.03 2.54
N ASN A 96 -9.79 0.52 1.62
CA ASN A 96 -9.60 -0.77 0.99
C ASN A 96 -8.69 -0.67 -0.25
N LYS A 97 -7.39 -0.72 -0.01
CA LYS A 97 -6.35 -0.61 -1.04
C LYS A 97 -6.42 -1.67 -2.14
N LYS A 98 -6.82 -2.92 -1.77
CA LYS A 98 -6.94 -4.03 -2.73
C LYS A 98 -8.09 -3.75 -3.70
N MET A 99 -9.27 -3.44 -3.18
CA MET A 99 -10.44 -3.06 -3.98
C MET A 99 -10.12 -1.92 -4.94
N LEU A 100 -9.46 -0.87 -4.44
CA LEU A 100 -9.05 0.28 -5.25
C LEU A 100 -8.07 -0.12 -6.35
N ALA A 101 -6.98 -0.86 -6.03
CA ALA A 101 -5.95 -1.24 -7.00
C ALA A 101 -6.47 -2.18 -8.09
N GLU A 102 -7.41 -3.07 -7.76
CA GLU A 102 -8.01 -4.02 -8.70
C GLU A 102 -9.05 -3.37 -9.63
N ASN A 103 -9.73 -2.29 -9.20
CA ASN A 103 -10.88 -1.73 -9.91
C ASN A 103 -10.74 -0.22 -10.20
N PHE A 104 -9.54 0.31 -10.19
CA PHE A 104 -9.30 1.76 -10.20
C PHE A 104 -9.92 2.45 -11.41
N GLU A 105 -9.80 1.86 -12.58
CA GLU A 105 -10.33 2.41 -13.83
C GLU A 105 -11.84 2.66 -13.77
N GLU A 106 -12.59 1.67 -13.29
CA GLU A 106 -14.05 1.77 -13.16
C GLU A 106 -14.45 2.80 -12.10
N LEU A 107 -13.76 2.80 -10.96
CA LEU A 107 -14.02 3.74 -9.88
C LEU A 107 -13.73 5.20 -10.30
N PHE A 108 -12.66 5.43 -11.06
CA PHE A 108 -12.37 6.72 -11.65
C PHE A 108 -13.49 7.19 -12.59
N HIS A 109 -13.96 6.32 -13.49
CA HIS A 109 -15.06 6.64 -14.38
C HIS A 109 -16.36 6.96 -13.64
N LEU A 110 -16.67 6.21 -12.56
CA LEU A 110 -17.84 6.48 -11.72
C LEU A 110 -17.76 7.84 -11.02
N GLN A 111 -16.57 8.22 -10.51
CA GLN A 111 -16.36 9.54 -9.92
C GLN A 111 -16.66 10.66 -10.92
N GLU A 112 -16.11 10.56 -12.13
CA GLU A 112 -16.30 11.57 -13.17
C GLU A 112 -17.77 11.60 -13.65
N LYS A 113 -18.36 10.44 -13.93
CA LYS A 113 -19.73 10.32 -14.43
C LYS A 113 -20.78 10.88 -13.46
N ASN A 114 -20.65 10.53 -12.19
CA ASN A 114 -21.67 10.86 -11.17
C ASN A 114 -21.31 12.15 -10.40
N ASN A 115 -20.16 12.76 -10.67
CA ASN A 115 -19.63 13.94 -10.00
C ASN A 115 -19.63 13.80 -8.46
N VAL A 116 -19.28 12.64 -7.95
CA VAL A 116 -19.11 12.34 -6.52
C VAL A 116 -17.63 12.25 -6.18
N ALA A 117 -17.28 12.34 -4.91
CA ALA A 117 -15.92 12.13 -4.46
C ALA A 117 -15.69 10.68 -4.02
N LEU A 118 -14.55 10.11 -4.40
CA LEU A 118 -13.99 8.89 -3.82
C LEU A 118 -12.62 9.25 -3.24
N ILE A 119 -12.50 9.23 -1.90
CA ILE A 119 -11.29 9.65 -1.19
C ILE A 119 -10.78 8.48 -0.34
N TYR A 120 -9.45 8.29 -0.30
CA TYR A 120 -8.86 7.08 0.26
C TYR A 120 -7.43 7.26 0.81
N GLU A 121 -7.13 8.40 1.46
CA GLU A 121 -5.82 8.67 2.08
C GLU A 121 -5.39 7.53 3.02
N GLY A 122 -6.34 7.01 3.80
CA GLY A 122 -6.10 5.89 4.73
C GLY A 122 -5.68 4.58 4.08
N SER A 123 -5.77 4.45 2.74
CA SER A 123 -5.45 3.22 2.01
C SER A 123 -3.97 3.04 1.71
N ALA A 124 -3.17 4.12 1.67
CA ALA A 124 -1.77 4.07 1.24
C ALA A 124 -0.76 4.24 2.40
N GLY A 125 -0.73 5.40 3.03
CA GLY A 125 0.28 5.77 4.01
C GLY A 125 -0.11 5.60 5.48
N GLY A 126 -1.33 5.14 5.78
CA GLY A 126 -1.85 5.17 7.14
C GLY A 126 -1.96 6.60 7.65
N SER A 127 -1.14 6.99 8.63
CA SER A 127 -1.09 8.37 9.13
C SER A 127 -0.23 9.33 8.28
N ILE A 128 0.47 8.83 7.27
CA ILE A 128 1.28 9.66 6.35
C ILE A 128 0.35 10.23 5.27
N PRO A 129 0.16 11.56 5.17
CA PRO A 129 -0.76 12.18 4.21
C PRO A 129 -0.13 12.25 2.82
N ILE A 130 0.13 11.10 2.20
CA ILE A 130 0.92 11.03 0.96
C ILE A 130 0.10 11.28 -0.30
N ILE A 131 -1.13 10.76 -0.38
CA ILE A 131 -1.97 10.90 -1.58
C ILE A 131 -2.36 12.36 -1.79
N ARG A 132 -2.81 13.05 -0.74
CA ARG A 132 -3.12 14.50 -0.85
C ARG A 132 -1.89 15.33 -1.19
N ASN A 133 -0.74 15.03 -0.61
CA ASN A 133 0.48 15.73 -0.98
C ASN A 133 0.81 15.54 -2.47
N LEU A 134 0.63 14.33 -3.01
CA LEU A 134 0.82 14.06 -4.43
C LEU A 134 -0.21 14.77 -5.32
N GLU A 135 -1.45 14.93 -4.86
CA GLU A 135 -2.52 15.61 -5.61
C GLU A 135 -2.43 17.13 -5.53
N GLU A 136 -1.99 17.70 -4.42
CA GLU A 136 -2.02 19.13 -4.16
C GLU A 136 -0.63 19.77 -4.22
N TYR A 137 0.27 19.38 -3.31
CA TYR A 137 1.59 20.02 -3.19
C TYR A 137 2.50 19.68 -4.36
N TYR A 138 2.52 18.42 -4.80
CA TYR A 138 3.33 17.95 -5.92
C TYR A 138 2.59 17.96 -7.26
N ASP A 139 1.47 18.65 -7.38
CA ASP A 139 0.67 18.67 -8.60
C ASP A 139 1.43 19.22 -9.81
N ASN A 140 2.20 20.31 -9.59
CA ASN A 140 3.02 20.96 -10.61
C ASN A 140 4.51 20.53 -10.59
N GLU A 141 4.88 19.59 -9.71
CA GLU A 141 6.26 19.14 -9.58
C GLU A 141 6.58 18.09 -10.66
N LEU A 142 7.79 18.17 -11.21
CA LEU A 142 8.32 17.14 -12.10
C LEU A 142 8.89 16.00 -11.23
N LEU A 143 8.03 15.11 -10.81
CA LEU A 143 8.42 13.97 -10.00
C LEU A 143 9.30 13.00 -10.79
N SER A 144 10.42 12.60 -10.21
CA SER A 144 11.34 11.60 -10.74
C SER A 144 11.13 10.24 -10.09
N SER A 145 10.87 10.20 -8.78
CA SER A 145 10.68 8.94 -8.08
C SER A 145 9.76 9.07 -6.86
N ILE A 146 9.12 7.95 -6.54
CA ILE A 146 8.51 7.68 -5.24
C ILE A 146 9.00 6.33 -4.76
N ARG A 147 9.50 6.26 -3.54
CA ARG A 147 9.97 5.04 -2.88
C ARG A 147 9.36 4.93 -1.50
N GLY A 148 9.05 3.72 -1.05
CA GLY A 148 8.42 3.62 0.26
C GLY A 148 8.57 2.29 0.95
N LEU A 149 8.76 2.35 2.26
CA LEU A 149 8.46 1.31 3.23
C LEU A 149 6.98 1.39 3.54
N LEU A 150 6.14 0.63 2.84
CA LEU A 150 4.69 0.77 2.90
C LEU A 150 4.01 -0.32 3.75
N ASN A 151 4.77 -1.30 4.26
CA ASN A 151 4.25 -2.39 5.07
C ASN A 151 4.94 -2.45 6.44
N GLY A 152 4.22 -2.03 7.48
CA GLY A 152 4.71 -1.98 8.85
C GLY A 152 4.98 -3.37 9.44
N SER A 153 4.20 -4.40 9.06
CA SER A 153 4.38 -5.79 9.53
C SER A 153 5.73 -6.34 9.08
N CYS A 154 6.05 -6.20 7.79
CA CYS A 154 7.36 -6.60 7.25
C CYS A 154 8.51 -5.81 7.86
N ASN A 155 8.36 -4.50 8.01
CA ASN A 155 9.42 -3.69 8.62
C ASN A 155 9.65 -4.06 10.09
N TYR A 156 8.58 -4.36 10.83
CA TYR A 156 8.67 -4.86 12.20
C TYR A 156 9.44 -6.18 12.26
N ILE A 157 9.08 -7.18 11.43
CA ILE A 157 9.75 -8.48 11.36
C ILE A 157 11.24 -8.31 11.05
N LEU A 158 11.58 -7.56 10.00
CA LEU A 158 12.96 -7.32 9.59
C LEU A 158 13.77 -6.59 10.67
N THR A 159 13.16 -5.63 11.37
CA THR A 159 13.82 -4.90 12.47
C THR A 159 14.13 -5.83 13.66
N ARG A 160 13.19 -6.73 14.03
CA ARG A 160 13.40 -7.71 15.10
C ARG A 160 14.49 -8.73 14.74
N MET A 161 14.47 -9.20 13.49
CA MET A 161 15.52 -10.13 13.01
C MET A 161 16.91 -9.49 13.11
N GLU A 162 17.03 -8.22 12.69
CA GLU A 162 18.32 -7.52 12.66
C GLU A 162 18.82 -7.09 14.05
N LEU A 163 17.98 -6.41 14.82
CA LEU A 163 18.40 -5.77 16.08
C LEU A 163 18.41 -6.74 17.26
N GLU A 164 17.54 -7.75 17.26
CA GLU A 164 17.37 -8.70 18.35
C GLU A 164 17.87 -10.11 18.01
N ASN A 165 18.52 -10.28 16.84
CA ASN A 165 19.05 -11.55 16.35
C ASN A 165 17.99 -12.68 16.38
N MET A 166 16.75 -12.34 15.97
CA MET A 166 15.61 -13.22 16.04
C MET A 166 15.42 -13.95 14.70
N ASP A 167 15.02 -15.22 14.73
CA ASP A 167 14.63 -15.91 13.51
C ASP A 167 13.28 -15.39 12.98
N TYR A 168 13.05 -15.62 11.68
CA TYR A 168 11.86 -15.13 10.98
C TYR A 168 10.54 -15.59 11.63
N ASN A 169 10.42 -16.89 11.96
CA ASN A 169 9.16 -17.42 12.47
C ASN A 169 8.82 -16.83 13.84
N LYS A 170 9.84 -16.62 14.69
CA LYS A 170 9.67 -15.99 15.99
C LYS A 170 9.28 -14.52 15.85
N ALA A 171 9.94 -13.79 14.95
CA ALA A 171 9.61 -12.38 14.67
C ALA A 171 8.19 -12.21 14.10
N LEU A 172 7.79 -13.11 13.18
CA LEU A 172 6.43 -13.14 12.63
C LEU A 172 5.39 -13.44 13.71
N LYS A 173 5.63 -14.44 14.56
CA LYS A 173 4.73 -14.77 15.68
C LYS A 173 4.54 -13.59 16.62
N MET A 174 5.61 -12.87 16.96
CA MET A 174 5.53 -11.65 17.76
C MET A 174 4.73 -10.55 17.07
N ALA A 175 4.89 -10.38 15.75
CA ALA A 175 4.08 -9.43 14.98
C ALA A 175 2.59 -9.77 15.04
N GLN A 176 2.25 -11.07 14.99
CA GLN A 176 0.86 -11.54 15.12
C GLN A 176 0.30 -11.33 16.54
N GLU A 177 1.07 -11.64 17.58
CA GLU A 177 0.68 -11.42 18.98
C GLU A 177 0.45 -9.94 19.33
N GLN A 178 1.21 -9.05 18.68
CA GLN A 178 1.05 -7.59 18.84
C GLN A 178 0.01 -6.98 17.90
N GLY A 179 -0.60 -7.78 17.02
CA GLY A 179 -1.63 -7.33 16.09
C GLY A 179 -1.10 -6.56 14.89
N PHE A 180 0.19 -6.63 14.60
CA PHE A 180 0.79 -6.05 13.39
C PHE A 180 0.62 -6.95 12.16
N ALA A 181 0.53 -8.26 12.34
CA ALA A 181 0.26 -9.23 11.28
C ALA A 181 -0.98 -10.08 11.60
N GLU A 182 -1.71 -10.46 10.57
CA GLU A 182 -2.86 -11.35 10.68
C GLU A 182 -2.43 -12.82 10.83
N SER A 183 -3.39 -13.72 11.12
CA SER A 183 -3.14 -15.16 11.21
C SER A 183 -2.66 -15.74 9.89
N ASP A 184 -3.19 -15.29 8.75
CA ASP A 184 -2.59 -15.52 7.42
C ASP A 184 -1.88 -14.25 6.97
N PRO A 185 -0.55 -14.14 7.14
CA PRO A 185 0.22 -12.96 6.84
C PRO A 185 0.61 -12.87 5.35
N TRP A 186 0.10 -13.74 4.49
CA TRP A 186 0.59 -13.89 3.12
C TRP A 186 0.60 -12.59 2.33
N LEU A 187 -0.47 -11.80 2.42
CA LEU A 187 -0.53 -10.53 1.69
C LEU A 187 0.56 -9.54 2.11
N ASP A 188 0.92 -9.55 3.39
CA ASP A 188 2.02 -8.73 3.92
C ASP A 188 3.37 -9.27 3.46
N VAL A 189 3.68 -10.50 3.88
CA VAL A 189 5.04 -11.06 3.74
C VAL A 189 5.42 -11.40 2.30
N ALA A 190 4.46 -11.63 1.41
CA ALA A 190 4.68 -11.83 -0.02
C ALA A 190 4.72 -10.51 -0.82
N GLY A 191 4.53 -9.36 -0.15
CA GLY A 191 4.66 -8.04 -0.75
C GLY A 191 3.42 -7.49 -1.45
N TYR A 192 2.27 -8.18 -1.39
CA TYR A 192 1.04 -7.74 -2.07
C TYR A 192 0.43 -6.49 -1.45
N ASP A 193 0.45 -6.34 -0.11
CA ASP A 193 0.02 -5.10 0.55
C ASP A 193 0.84 -3.90 0.05
N THR A 194 2.16 -4.08 -0.04
CA THR A 194 3.08 -3.06 -0.59
C THR A 194 2.78 -2.77 -2.06
N LEU A 195 2.48 -3.79 -2.86
CA LEU A 195 2.10 -3.68 -4.27
C LEU A 195 0.83 -2.84 -4.46
N TYR A 196 -0.25 -3.15 -3.74
CA TYR A 196 -1.51 -2.41 -3.87
C TYR A 196 -1.34 -0.93 -3.51
N LYS A 197 -0.62 -0.64 -2.45
CA LYS A 197 -0.29 0.74 -2.06
C LYS A 197 0.54 1.45 -3.13
N LEU A 198 1.55 0.78 -3.68
CA LEU A 198 2.38 1.33 -4.76
C LEU A 198 1.55 1.68 -5.99
N ILE A 199 0.62 0.81 -6.41
CA ILE A 199 -0.28 1.06 -7.54
C ILE A 199 -1.08 2.35 -7.31
N LEU A 200 -1.65 2.56 -6.12
CA LEU A 200 -2.36 3.79 -5.80
C LEU A 200 -1.43 5.01 -5.87
N LEU A 201 -0.22 4.88 -5.34
CA LEU A 201 0.75 5.98 -5.41
C LEU A 201 1.17 6.31 -6.84
N THR A 202 1.26 5.33 -7.77
CA THR A 202 1.59 5.61 -9.19
C THR A 202 0.52 6.41 -9.91
N VAL A 203 -0.74 6.26 -9.53
CA VAL A 203 -1.83 7.09 -10.09
C VAL A 203 -1.62 8.55 -9.74
N HIS A 204 -1.33 8.84 -8.47
CA HIS A 204 -1.22 10.22 -7.98
C HIS A 204 0.14 10.86 -8.26
N SER A 205 1.21 10.06 -8.40
CA SER A 205 2.54 10.60 -8.72
C SER A 205 2.78 10.78 -10.21
N PHE A 206 2.28 9.85 -11.05
CA PHE A 206 2.62 9.80 -12.48
C PHE A 206 1.40 9.67 -13.41
N GLY A 207 0.19 9.52 -12.87
CA GLY A 207 -1.01 9.29 -13.67
C GLY A 207 -1.13 7.88 -14.24
N LEU A 208 -0.41 6.89 -13.67
CA LEU A 208 -0.39 5.53 -14.16
C LEU A 208 -1.42 4.66 -13.43
N ILE A 209 -2.44 4.18 -14.13
CA ILE A 209 -3.32 3.12 -13.65
C ILE A 209 -2.72 1.78 -14.07
N LEU A 210 -2.15 1.06 -13.12
CA LEU A 210 -1.52 -0.24 -13.34
C LEU A 210 -2.35 -1.33 -12.71
N LYS A 211 -2.36 -2.51 -13.35
CA LYS A 211 -2.97 -3.71 -12.79
C LYS A 211 -1.96 -4.46 -11.92
N PRO A 212 -2.41 -5.16 -10.86
CA PRO A 212 -1.50 -5.89 -9.97
C PRO A 212 -0.59 -6.89 -10.69
N GLU A 213 -1.05 -7.53 -11.76
CA GLU A 213 -0.27 -8.49 -12.56
C GLU A 213 0.87 -7.85 -13.37
N GLN A 214 0.78 -6.57 -13.68
CA GLN A 214 1.78 -5.83 -14.45
C GLN A 214 3.00 -5.40 -13.62
N VAL A 215 2.91 -5.46 -12.29
CA VAL A 215 3.94 -4.96 -11.36
C VAL A 215 4.55 -6.12 -10.61
N LEU A 216 5.88 -6.21 -10.58
CA LEU A 216 6.58 -7.22 -9.78
C LEU A 216 6.40 -6.94 -8.28
N ALA A 217 6.04 -8.00 -7.54
CA ALA A 217 6.09 -8.01 -6.08
C ALA A 217 6.85 -9.24 -5.61
N LEU A 218 7.93 -9.04 -4.87
CA LEU A 218 8.65 -10.07 -4.12
C LEU A 218 8.67 -9.66 -2.65
N GLY A 219 8.42 -10.59 -1.77
CA GLY A 219 8.30 -10.33 -0.34
C GLY A 219 9.47 -10.86 0.48
N ILE A 220 9.24 -10.97 1.77
CA ILE A 220 10.22 -11.40 2.78
C ILE A 220 9.96 -12.83 3.29
N GLN A 221 8.97 -13.55 2.75
CA GLN A 221 8.54 -14.87 3.25
C GLN A 221 9.65 -15.92 3.28
N ASN A 222 10.68 -15.74 2.47
CA ASN A 222 11.82 -16.68 2.37
C ASN A 222 13.10 -16.13 3.01
N ILE A 223 13.03 -15.02 3.72
CA ILE A 223 14.21 -14.45 4.38
C ILE A 223 14.75 -15.38 5.47
N SER A 224 16.05 -15.44 5.61
CA SER A 224 16.74 -16.18 6.64
C SER A 224 17.65 -15.28 7.48
N PHE A 225 18.15 -15.83 8.58
CA PHE A 225 19.12 -15.12 9.41
C PHE A 225 20.45 -14.89 8.68
N ASP A 226 20.84 -15.78 7.75
CA ASP A 226 22.04 -15.62 6.94
C ASP A 226 21.96 -14.37 6.04
N ASP A 227 20.78 -14.06 5.49
CA ASP A 227 20.57 -12.87 4.68
C ASP A 227 20.74 -11.59 5.51
N ILE A 228 20.20 -11.59 6.73
CA ILE A 228 20.34 -10.47 7.68
C ILE A 228 21.82 -10.30 8.09
N THR A 229 22.52 -11.39 8.34
CA THR A 229 23.94 -11.39 8.72
C THR A 229 24.79 -10.80 7.58
N TYR A 230 24.56 -11.27 6.35
CA TYR A 230 25.26 -10.75 5.17
C TYR A 230 25.02 -9.23 5.02
N ALA A 231 23.77 -8.79 5.08
CA ALA A 231 23.46 -7.36 4.98
C ALA A 231 24.18 -6.52 6.04
N LYS A 232 24.16 -6.99 7.29
CA LYS A 232 24.79 -6.32 8.44
C LYS A 232 26.32 -6.21 8.28
N GLU A 233 26.98 -7.28 7.84
CA GLU A 233 28.43 -7.31 7.58
C GLU A 233 28.84 -6.33 6.47
N LYS A 234 27.97 -6.12 5.47
CA LYS A 234 28.19 -5.16 4.38
C LYS A 234 27.73 -3.73 4.73
N GLY A 235 27.19 -3.50 5.94
CA GLY A 235 26.73 -2.18 6.40
C GLY A 235 25.33 -1.78 5.92
N TYR A 236 24.52 -2.75 5.45
CA TYR A 236 23.16 -2.56 4.96
C TYR A 236 22.11 -3.03 5.95
N ARG A 237 20.87 -2.57 5.74
CA ARG A 237 19.63 -3.14 6.25
C ARG A 237 18.79 -3.71 5.13
N ILE A 238 18.10 -4.83 5.37
CA ILE A 238 17.12 -5.34 4.45
C ILE A 238 15.79 -4.65 4.73
N LYS A 239 15.18 -4.06 3.70
CA LYS A 239 13.87 -3.39 3.75
C LYS A 239 13.02 -3.81 2.57
N LEU A 240 11.71 -4.01 2.77
CA LEU A 240 10.76 -4.20 1.67
C LEU A 240 10.39 -2.84 1.10
N ILE A 241 10.92 -2.52 -0.08
CA ILE A 241 10.77 -1.21 -0.72
C ILE A 241 9.82 -1.30 -1.91
N ALA A 242 8.81 -0.44 -1.94
CA ALA A 242 8.05 -0.08 -3.11
C ALA A 242 8.83 0.99 -3.90
N THR A 243 8.92 0.85 -5.20
CA THR A 243 9.65 1.78 -6.07
C THR A 243 8.82 2.10 -7.30
N ALA A 244 8.63 3.38 -7.59
CA ALA A 244 8.20 3.87 -8.89
C ALA A 244 9.15 4.98 -9.31
N HIS A 245 9.86 4.78 -10.40
CA HIS A 245 10.92 5.66 -10.89
C HIS A 245 10.74 5.94 -12.38
N LYS A 246 10.81 7.21 -12.76
CA LYS A 246 10.71 7.65 -14.15
C LYS A 246 12.06 7.53 -14.85
N VAL A 247 12.11 6.85 -16.00
CA VAL A 247 13.30 6.67 -16.83
C VAL A 247 12.97 7.10 -18.25
N GLY A 248 13.37 8.30 -18.63
CA GLY A 248 12.96 8.90 -19.89
C GLY A 248 11.43 9.03 -19.96
N ASN A 249 10.81 8.37 -20.95
CA ASN A 249 9.36 8.35 -21.11
C ASN A 249 8.70 7.08 -20.55
N LYS A 250 9.45 6.24 -19.84
CA LYS A 250 8.96 5.00 -19.21
C LYS A 250 9.10 5.05 -17.71
N PHE A 251 8.57 4.03 -17.03
CA PHE A 251 8.55 3.92 -15.59
C PHE A 251 8.97 2.51 -15.15
N ARG A 252 9.84 2.44 -14.15
CA ARG A 252 10.16 1.20 -13.43
C ARG A 252 9.34 1.15 -12.17
N VAL A 253 8.43 0.19 -12.07
CA VAL A 253 7.50 0.06 -10.93
C VAL A 253 7.56 -1.36 -10.39
N TYR A 254 7.94 -1.50 -9.12
CA TYR A 254 8.07 -2.80 -8.47
C TYR A 254 8.15 -2.67 -6.94
N ALA A 255 7.90 -3.77 -6.25
CA ALA A 255 8.08 -3.92 -4.81
C ALA A 255 8.93 -5.15 -4.52
N MET A 256 10.06 -4.99 -3.83
CA MET A 256 10.92 -6.11 -3.46
C MET A 256 11.85 -5.75 -2.29
N PRO A 257 12.46 -6.73 -1.61
CA PRO A 257 13.51 -6.47 -0.64
C PRO A 257 14.70 -5.72 -1.27
N HIS A 258 15.27 -4.77 -0.52
CA HIS A 258 16.46 -4.00 -0.91
C HIS A 258 17.48 -4.01 0.22
N PHE A 259 18.74 -4.01 -0.14
CA PHE A 259 19.81 -3.57 0.75
C PHE A 259 19.82 -2.04 0.81
N VAL A 260 19.50 -1.50 1.98
CA VAL A 260 19.41 -0.06 2.21
C VAL A 260 20.62 0.38 3.00
N SER A 261 21.38 1.32 2.47
CA SER A 261 22.57 1.88 3.10
C SER A 261 22.22 3.01 4.09
N LYS A 262 23.20 3.41 4.92
CA LYS A 262 23.04 4.47 5.92
C LYS A 262 22.77 5.86 5.31
N GLU A 263 23.06 6.04 4.04
CA GLU A 263 22.82 7.30 3.31
C GLU A 263 21.33 7.47 2.93
N SER A 264 20.54 6.40 2.97
CA SER A 264 19.09 6.48 2.74
C SER A 264 18.37 6.84 4.02
N ASP A 265 17.42 7.78 3.94
CA ASP A 265 16.55 8.13 5.07
C ASP A 265 15.70 6.93 5.54
N LEU A 266 15.37 6.01 4.62
CA LEU A 266 14.62 4.79 4.93
C LEU A 266 15.42 3.80 5.80
N TYR A 267 16.73 3.94 5.90
CA TYR A 267 17.56 3.11 6.78
C TYR A 267 17.14 3.22 8.24
N SER A 268 16.80 4.42 8.69
CA SER A 268 16.44 4.72 10.08
C SER A 268 14.98 4.44 10.42
N VAL A 269 14.14 4.10 9.44
CA VAL A 269 12.73 3.75 9.68
C VAL A 269 12.63 2.33 10.23
N LEU A 270 12.29 2.18 11.51
CA LEU A 270 12.33 0.92 12.24
C LEU A 270 10.94 0.50 12.75
N TYR A 271 10.84 -0.77 13.14
CA TYR A 271 9.65 -1.41 13.68
C TYR A 271 8.45 -1.29 12.74
N GLU A 272 7.26 -1.00 13.26
CA GLU A 272 6.02 -0.90 12.49
C GLU A 272 5.84 0.42 11.73
N ASN A 273 6.86 1.30 11.74
CA ASN A 273 6.77 2.57 11.03
C ASN A 273 6.91 2.38 9.52
N ASN A 274 6.19 3.21 8.78
CA ASN A 274 6.33 3.39 7.34
C ASN A 274 7.17 4.64 7.05
N GLY A 275 7.76 4.67 5.86
CA GLY A 275 8.47 5.83 5.34
C GLY A 275 8.25 5.95 3.85
N VAL A 276 8.03 7.17 3.36
CA VAL A 276 7.87 7.45 1.93
C VAL A 276 8.81 8.57 1.53
N GLU A 277 9.66 8.30 0.55
CA GLU A 277 10.50 9.29 -0.12
C GLU A 277 9.81 9.73 -1.41
N VAL A 278 9.72 11.02 -1.61
CA VAL A 278 9.27 11.65 -2.86
C VAL A 278 10.39 12.52 -3.38
N GLU A 279 10.75 12.36 -4.64
CA GLU A 279 11.83 13.12 -5.27
C GLU A 279 11.30 13.85 -6.52
N GLY A 280 11.55 15.14 -6.56
CA GLY A 280 11.17 16.01 -7.65
C GLY A 280 12.34 16.85 -8.15
N ALA A 281 12.17 17.46 -9.32
CA ALA A 281 13.22 18.26 -9.96
C ALA A 281 13.52 19.55 -9.18
N TYR A 282 12.55 20.09 -8.46
CA TYR A 282 12.68 21.38 -7.77
C TYR A 282 12.66 21.26 -6.25
N SER A 283 11.81 20.39 -5.69
CA SER A 283 11.70 20.18 -4.24
C SER A 283 12.75 19.23 -3.68
N CYS A 284 13.63 18.69 -4.54
CA CYS A 284 14.59 17.65 -4.16
C CYS A 284 13.90 16.41 -3.54
N LYS A 285 14.62 15.68 -2.70
CA LYS A 285 14.09 14.52 -1.98
C LYS A 285 13.48 14.96 -0.65
N GLN A 286 12.26 14.51 -0.39
CA GLN A 286 11.56 14.68 0.88
C GLN A 286 11.15 13.32 1.43
N THR A 287 11.26 13.13 2.73
CA THR A 287 10.95 11.87 3.39
C THR A 287 9.87 12.09 4.46
N PHE A 288 8.80 11.32 4.36
CA PHE A 288 7.69 11.30 5.30
C PHE A 288 7.74 10.02 6.12
N VAL A 289 7.68 10.12 7.44
CA VAL A 289 7.71 8.96 8.33
C VAL A 289 6.51 9.01 9.27
N GLY A 290 5.85 7.85 9.46
CA GLY A 290 4.69 7.75 10.35
C GLY A 290 4.21 6.31 10.54
N LYS A 291 3.09 6.15 11.25
CA LYS A 291 2.44 4.84 11.41
C LYS A 291 1.72 4.45 10.12
N GLY A 292 2.13 3.35 9.49
CA GLY A 292 1.59 2.89 8.22
C GLY A 292 0.22 2.21 8.29
N ALA A 293 -0.19 1.77 9.49
CA ALA A 293 -1.45 1.12 9.78
C ALA A 293 -1.82 1.27 11.25
N GLY A 294 -2.99 0.77 11.64
CA GLY A 294 -3.46 0.77 13.01
C GLY A 294 -4.81 1.44 13.19
N SER A 295 -5.45 1.22 14.33
CA SER A 295 -6.78 1.71 14.63
C SER A 295 -6.89 3.23 14.50
N HIS A 296 -6.21 3.97 15.37
CA HIS A 296 -6.25 5.43 15.38
C HIS A 296 -5.51 6.10 14.21
N PRO A 297 -4.30 5.64 13.79
CA PRO A 297 -3.62 6.25 12.65
C PRO A 297 -4.46 6.23 11.37
N THR A 298 -5.02 5.07 11.00
CA THR A 298 -5.87 4.96 9.81
C THR A 298 -7.24 5.61 10.05
N GLY A 299 -7.81 5.48 11.26
CA GLY A 299 -9.06 6.17 11.64
C GLY A 299 -8.94 7.70 11.53
N SER A 300 -7.79 8.26 11.89
CA SER A 300 -7.51 9.70 11.75
C SER A 300 -7.39 10.12 10.27
N ALA A 301 -6.76 9.31 9.43
CA ALA A 301 -6.72 9.58 7.99
C ALA A 301 -8.12 9.56 7.36
N VAL A 302 -8.95 8.56 7.72
CA VAL A 302 -10.36 8.49 7.29
C VAL A 302 -11.16 9.70 7.78
N LEU A 303 -10.95 10.15 9.03
CA LEU A 303 -11.59 11.35 9.56
C LEU A 303 -11.16 12.61 8.77
N SER A 304 -9.88 12.71 8.42
CA SER A 304 -9.37 13.78 7.58
C SER A 304 -10.02 13.78 6.18
N ASP A 305 -10.25 12.60 5.61
CA ASP A 305 -10.95 12.45 4.33
C ASP A 305 -12.42 12.89 4.42
N ILE A 306 -13.12 12.50 5.48
CA ILE A 306 -14.50 12.96 5.75
C ILE A 306 -14.51 14.49 5.90
N SER A 307 -13.54 15.04 6.62
CA SER A 307 -13.42 16.50 6.80
C SER A 307 -13.22 17.23 5.47
N ALA A 308 -12.42 16.66 4.56
CA ALA A 308 -12.19 17.25 3.24
C ALA A 308 -13.47 17.38 2.40
N LEU A 309 -14.43 16.47 2.58
CA LEU A 309 -15.72 16.53 1.89
C LEU A 309 -16.58 17.72 2.35
N THR A 310 -16.30 18.34 3.50
CA THR A 310 -17.03 19.54 3.96
C THR A 310 -16.83 20.75 3.06
N TYR A 311 -15.67 20.81 2.39
CA TYR A 311 -15.35 21.85 1.40
C TYR A 311 -15.32 21.31 -0.03
N GLN A 312 -16.08 20.23 -0.30
CA GLN A 312 -16.27 19.64 -1.62
C GLN A 312 -14.96 19.13 -2.27
N TYR A 313 -14.00 18.75 -1.46
CA TYR A 313 -12.75 18.19 -1.96
C TYR A 313 -12.99 16.88 -2.67
N LYS A 314 -12.32 16.69 -3.79
CA LYS A 314 -12.18 15.42 -4.51
C LYS A 314 -10.82 15.38 -5.22
N TYR A 315 -10.29 14.21 -5.43
CA TYR A 315 -9.09 14.08 -6.25
C TYR A 315 -9.35 14.57 -7.67
N ALA A 316 -8.51 15.47 -8.14
CA ALA A 316 -8.63 16.04 -9.47
C ALA A 316 -8.02 15.16 -10.56
N TYR A 317 -7.11 14.26 -10.16
CA TYR A 317 -6.38 13.34 -11.05
C TYR A 317 -5.74 14.06 -12.27
N LYS A 318 -5.15 15.24 -12.05
CA LYS A 318 -4.61 16.05 -13.14
C LYS A 318 -3.52 15.34 -13.94
N LYS A 319 -2.61 14.62 -13.23
CA LYS A 319 -1.54 13.85 -13.90
C LYS A 319 -2.09 12.72 -14.75
N LEU A 320 -3.12 12.00 -14.26
CA LEU A 320 -3.81 10.97 -15.02
C LEU A 320 -4.51 11.53 -16.26
N LYS A 321 -5.25 12.62 -16.10
CA LYS A 321 -5.94 13.28 -17.21
C LYS A 321 -4.96 13.78 -18.26
N LYS A 322 -3.88 14.44 -17.85
CA LYS A 322 -2.80 14.90 -18.73
C LYS A 322 -2.15 13.74 -19.50
N LEU A 323 -1.85 12.63 -18.81
CA LEU A 323 -1.25 11.46 -19.45
C LEU A 323 -2.20 10.84 -20.50
N ARG A 324 -3.50 10.77 -20.20
CA ARG A 324 -4.52 10.31 -21.14
C ARG A 324 -4.65 11.20 -22.38
N GLU A 325 -4.62 12.50 -22.21
CA GLU A 325 -4.61 13.46 -23.32
C GLU A 325 -3.40 13.23 -24.23
N GLN A 326 -2.23 13.03 -23.68
CA GLN A 326 -1.00 12.75 -24.43
C GLN A 326 -1.04 11.43 -25.23
N HIS A 327 -1.90 10.49 -24.83
CA HIS A 327 -2.04 9.16 -25.48
C HIS A 327 -3.41 8.97 -26.17
N ASN A 328 -4.12 10.07 -26.53
CA ASN A 328 -5.40 10.05 -27.24
C ASN A 328 -6.52 9.25 -26.52
N GLY A 329 -6.58 9.32 -25.19
CA GLY A 329 -7.66 8.73 -24.40
C GLY A 329 -7.28 7.42 -23.71
N ASN A 330 -8.01 6.35 -24.00
CA ASN A 330 -7.78 5.06 -23.34
C ASN A 330 -6.54 4.35 -23.90
N PHE A 331 -5.54 4.16 -23.06
CA PHE A 331 -4.36 3.35 -23.35
C PHE A 331 -4.01 2.48 -22.15
N ASP A 332 -3.33 1.37 -22.38
CA ASP A 332 -2.79 0.53 -21.30
C ASP A 332 -1.51 1.17 -20.75
N ALA A 333 -1.59 1.70 -19.53
CA ALA A 333 -0.44 2.29 -18.84
C ALA A 333 0.73 1.30 -18.65
N GLY A 334 0.46 0.00 -18.69
CA GLY A 334 1.48 -1.05 -18.69
C GLY A 334 2.46 -0.95 -19.87
N THR A 335 2.05 -0.35 -21.00
CA THR A 335 2.94 -0.10 -22.14
C THR A 335 4.05 0.92 -21.85
N LEU A 336 3.85 1.74 -20.82
CA LEU A 336 4.85 2.69 -20.32
C LEU A 336 5.80 2.07 -19.28
N LEU A 337 5.58 0.82 -18.87
CA LEU A 337 6.50 0.16 -17.97
C LEU A 337 7.79 -0.22 -18.70
N ASP A 338 8.91 0.15 -18.09
CA ASP A 338 10.21 -0.39 -18.42
C ASP A 338 10.44 -1.66 -17.59
N THR A 339 10.36 -2.81 -18.24
CA THR A 339 10.68 -4.12 -17.65
C THR A 339 11.92 -4.75 -18.28
N ASP A 340 12.47 -4.13 -19.33
CA ASP A 340 13.65 -4.60 -20.06
C ASP A 340 14.90 -3.87 -19.60
N PHE A 341 15.28 -4.10 -18.35
CA PHE A 341 16.52 -3.57 -17.78
C PHE A 341 17.21 -4.65 -16.93
N GLU A 342 18.46 -4.39 -16.62
CA GLU A 342 19.25 -5.22 -15.73
C GLU A 342 19.20 -4.65 -14.33
N ILE A 343 19.00 -5.54 -13.33
CA ILE A 343 19.03 -5.18 -11.93
C ILE A 343 20.07 -6.02 -11.20
N LYS A 344 20.85 -5.36 -10.35
CA LYS A 344 21.79 -6.04 -9.46
C LYS A 344 21.06 -6.58 -8.26
N VAL A 345 21.21 -7.88 -8.00
CA VAL A 345 20.51 -8.57 -6.92
C VAL A 345 21.45 -9.51 -6.16
N TYR A 346 21.17 -9.63 -4.88
CA TYR A 346 21.58 -10.76 -4.05
C TYR A 346 20.53 -11.85 -4.20
N ILE A 347 20.94 -13.08 -4.48
CA ILE A 347 20.05 -14.24 -4.55
C ILE A 347 20.61 -15.33 -3.66
N ARG A 348 19.88 -15.69 -2.59
CA ARG A 348 20.15 -16.90 -1.80
C ARG A 348 19.29 -18.04 -2.33
N PHE A 349 19.91 -19.22 -2.47
CA PHE A 349 19.28 -20.40 -3.04
C PHE A 349 19.78 -21.70 -2.38
N ALA A 350 18.95 -22.76 -2.41
CA ALA A 350 19.33 -24.06 -1.87
C ALA A 350 20.26 -24.84 -2.83
N ASN A 351 19.96 -24.81 -4.13
CA ASN A 351 20.74 -25.44 -5.17
C ASN A 351 20.59 -24.65 -6.50
N LYS A 352 21.44 -24.92 -7.48
CA LYS A 352 21.44 -24.20 -8.79
C LYS A 352 20.16 -24.39 -9.59
N GLU A 353 19.41 -25.48 -9.37
CA GLU A 353 18.13 -25.69 -10.06
C GLU A 353 17.10 -24.65 -9.66
N ALA A 354 17.18 -24.14 -8.42
CA ALA A 354 16.30 -23.07 -7.95
C ALA A 354 16.46 -21.76 -8.76
N LEU A 355 17.59 -21.54 -9.41
CA LEU A 355 17.84 -20.37 -10.27
C LEU A 355 17.22 -20.52 -11.68
N LYS A 356 16.63 -21.67 -12.00
CA LYS A 356 16.00 -21.89 -13.30
C LYS A 356 14.87 -20.89 -13.54
N GLY A 357 14.94 -20.23 -14.70
CA GLY A 357 13.96 -19.18 -15.07
C GLY A 357 14.45 -17.76 -14.75
N ILE A 358 15.53 -17.59 -13.97
CA ILE A 358 16.18 -16.29 -13.78
C ILE A 358 17.28 -16.13 -14.85
N GLU A 359 17.18 -15.08 -15.65
CA GLU A 359 18.17 -14.77 -16.67
C GLU A 359 19.33 -13.98 -16.06
N ILE A 360 20.40 -14.70 -15.68
CA ILE A 360 21.61 -14.13 -15.10
C ILE A 360 22.48 -13.59 -16.25
N VAL A 361 22.83 -12.31 -16.21
CA VAL A 361 23.69 -11.63 -17.17
C VAL A 361 25.14 -11.74 -16.75
N SER A 362 25.45 -11.45 -15.50
CA SER A 362 26.78 -11.56 -14.93
C SER A 362 26.74 -11.89 -13.45
N VAL A 363 27.77 -12.57 -12.94
CA VAL A 363 27.92 -12.89 -11.52
C VAL A 363 29.16 -12.13 -11.03
N GLU A 364 28.98 -11.32 -9.98
CA GLU A 364 30.07 -10.55 -9.37
C GLU A 364 30.66 -11.27 -8.13
N GLU A 365 29.80 -11.92 -7.35
CA GLU A 365 30.18 -12.66 -6.15
C GLU A 365 29.42 -13.98 -6.12
N GLU A 366 30.09 -15.10 -5.83
CA GLU A 366 29.46 -16.39 -5.59
C GLU A 366 30.01 -16.97 -4.29
N PHE A 367 29.12 -17.37 -3.40
CA PHE A 367 29.46 -18.08 -2.16
C PHE A 367 28.74 -19.41 -2.11
N LYS A 368 29.49 -20.46 -1.73
CA LYS A 368 28.96 -21.83 -1.57
C LYS A 368 29.41 -22.41 -0.25
N SER A 369 28.47 -22.94 0.50
CA SER A 369 28.73 -23.71 1.68
C SER A 369 27.77 -24.91 1.76
N SER A 370 27.96 -25.79 2.75
CA SER A 370 27.02 -26.89 3.01
C SER A 370 25.65 -26.41 3.51
N LYS A 371 25.52 -25.16 3.95
CA LYS A 371 24.29 -24.61 4.55
C LYS A 371 23.64 -23.55 3.70
N THR A 372 24.42 -22.67 3.10
CA THR A 372 23.93 -21.47 2.42
C THR A 372 24.70 -21.23 1.14
N ASN A 373 23.99 -21.02 0.03
CA ASN A 373 24.57 -20.59 -1.23
C ASN A 373 23.95 -19.27 -1.62
N TYR A 374 24.76 -18.30 -2.07
CA TYR A 374 24.26 -17.06 -2.64
C TYR A 374 25.13 -16.55 -3.80
N ILE A 375 24.56 -15.69 -4.60
CA ILE A 375 25.25 -14.91 -5.62
C ILE A 375 24.86 -13.44 -5.51
N ILE A 376 25.81 -12.55 -5.87
CA ILE A 376 25.54 -11.19 -6.30
C ILE A 376 25.64 -11.19 -7.81
N ALA A 377 24.58 -10.83 -8.49
CA ALA A 377 24.48 -10.95 -9.93
C ALA A 377 23.65 -9.81 -10.54
N SER A 378 23.98 -9.44 -11.78
CA SER A 378 23.09 -8.69 -12.63
C SER A 378 22.15 -9.67 -13.35
N VAL A 379 20.86 -9.42 -13.25
CA VAL A 379 19.82 -10.28 -13.89
C VAL A 379 18.89 -9.43 -14.75
N LYS A 380 18.27 -10.05 -15.76
CA LYS A 380 17.17 -9.39 -16.48
C LYS A 380 15.97 -9.26 -15.55
N PHE A 381 15.54 -8.02 -15.29
CA PHE A 381 14.45 -7.75 -14.36
C PHE A 381 13.18 -8.52 -14.69
N LYS A 382 12.83 -8.61 -15.99
CA LYS A 382 11.66 -9.34 -16.47
C LYS A 382 11.63 -10.81 -16.05
N SER A 383 12.79 -11.46 -15.93
CA SER A 383 12.87 -12.86 -15.52
C SER A 383 12.42 -13.10 -14.07
N LEU A 384 12.49 -12.08 -13.20
CA LEU A 384 12.06 -12.17 -11.81
C LEU A 384 10.52 -12.31 -11.65
N PHE A 385 9.74 -11.99 -12.70
CA PHE A 385 8.28 -12.18 -12.65
C PHE A 385 7.87 -13.65 -12.47
N SER A 386 8.72 -14.60 -12.86
CA SER A 386 8.50 -16.03 -12.62
C SER A 386 8.45 -16.40 -11.11
N LEU A 387 8.99 -15.54 -10.26
CA LEU A 387 9.00 -15.76 -8.80
C LEU A 387 7.79 -15.16 -8.09
N LYS A 388 7.03 -14.27 -8.76
CA LYS A 388 5.89 -13.58 -8.16
C LYS A 388 4.81 -14.57 -7.74
N GLY A 389 4.40 -14.52 -6.46
CA GLY A 389 3.35 -15.37 -5.91
C GLY A 389 3.71 -16.84 -5.74
N ASN A 390 4.96 -17.24 -6.03
CA ASN A 390 5.40 -18.62 -5.86
C ASN A 390 5.64 -18.92 -4.37
N ARG A 391 4.70 -19.65 -3.76
CA ARG A 391 4.79 -20.07 -2.35
C ARG A 391 5.85 -21.16 -2.10
N ASP A 392 6.17 -21.92 -3.13
CA ASP A 392 7.12 -23.05 -3.05
C ASP A 392 8.56 -22.64 -3.34
N SER A 393 8.77 -21.39 -3.75
CA SER A 393 10.10 -20.85 -3.99
C SER A 393 10.92 -20.86 -2.68
N LYS A 394 12.11 -21.43 -2.75
CA LYS A 394 13.11 -21.39 -1.66
C LYS A 394 14.17 -20.31 -1.91
N LEU A 395 13.93 -19.44 -2.87
CA LEU A 395 14.79 -18.31 -3.18
C LEU A 395 14.46 -17.13 -2.28
N PHE A 396 15.49 -16.43 -1.87
CA PHE A 396 15.35 -15.05 -1.38
C PHE A 396 16.11 -14.13 -2.33
N VAL A 397 15.43 -13.10 -2.82
CA VAL A 397 15.97 -12.11 -3.76
C VAL A 397 15.90 -10.73 -3.15
N CYS A 398 17.01 -10.02 -3.16
CA CYS A 398 17.14 -8.68 -2.60
C CYS A 398 17.90 -7.79 -3.60
N ALA A 399 17.36 -6.61 -3.93
CA ALA A 399 18.07 -5.63 -4.77
C ALA A 399 19.26 -5.04 -4.01
N VAL A 400 20.37 -4.80 -4.73
CA VAL A 400 21.64 -4.29 -4.18
C VAL A 400 21.79 -2.82 -4.50
#